data_43d4840df70e094536b0b9e2f44f32c3
#
_entry.id   43d4840df70e094536b0b9e2f44f32c3
#
_cell.length_a   1.000
_cell.length_b   1.000
_cell.length_c   1.000
_cell.angle_alpha   90.00
_cell.angle_beta   90.00
_cell.angle_gamma   90.00
#
_symmetry.space_group_name_H-M   'P 1'
#
loop_
_entity.id
_entity.type
_entity.pdbx_description
1 polymer ?
#
loop_
_entity_poly.entity_id
_entity_poly.type
_entity_poly.pdbx_seq_one_letter_code
_entity_poly.pdbx_strand_id
1 'polypeptide(L)'
;MKRIAALSLALALILGLAACGGGNAGTADTPAANSITPAAETTAPQAEPVEVVVFAAASLEATLTEIADLYKEVAPEVTLTFSFESSGTLRTQIKEGAVCDLFISAGQSQMNDLEAGQNEDGADFVYSDTRIDFVENKVVLAVPDDNPAGIETFSDLATDKLSLLCIGNDDVPVGSYSLEILDTLGIDIAQLESDGKVTYASNVTEVANQVKEGAVDCGIIYATDAYTYELTVVDQATADMCSQVIYPAAVMKSSSGEAAEAAAQAFLDYLHTDESAIAVLEGVGFTVL
;
A
#
# COMPACT_ATOMS: atom_id res chain seq x y z
N MET A 1 -39.80 0.40 28.23
CA MET A 1 -40.57 -0.65 28.94
C MET A 1 -40.18 -2.00 28.38
N LYS A 2 -39.78 -2.91 29.31
CA LYS A 2 -39.66 -4.40 29.20
C LYS A 2 -38.45 -4.91 28.39
N ARG A 3 -37.42 -5.44 28.95
CA ARG A 3 -37.04 -6.51 29.95
C ARG A 3 -36.28 -7.58 29.18
N ILE A 4 -34.96 -7.69 29.40
CA ILE A 4 -34.18 -8.67 30.15
C ILE A 4 -34.56 -10.14 29.94
N ALA A 5 -33.62 -10.95 29.45
CA ALA A 5 -33.42 -12.29 29.92
C ALA A 5 -31.97 -12.75 29.70
N ALA A 6 -31.26 -12.89 30.81
CA ALA A 6 -30.02 -13.63 30.94
C ALA A 6 -30.39 -15.11 31.15
N LEU A 7 -29.57 -16.05 30.67
CA LEU A 7 -29.60 -17.43 31.16
C LEU A 7 -28.17 -17.96 31.28
N SER A 8 -27.79 -18.16 32.53
CA SER A 8 -26.59 -18.86 33.00
C SER A 8 -26.94 -20.36 33.18
N LEU A 9 -25.92 -21.21 33.25
CA LEU A 9 -25.83 -22.52 33.92
C LEU A 9 -25.19 -23.58 32.99
N ALA A 10 -24.33 -24.49 33.38
CA ALA A 10 -23.65 -24.85 34.63
C ALA A 10 -22.53 -25.84 34.31
N LEU A 11 -21.54 -25.77 35.11
CA LEU A 11 -20.48 -26.66 35.55
C LEU A 11 -20.89 -28.17 35.66
N ALA A 12 -20.05 -29.09 35.17
CA ALA A 12 -19.99 -30.47 35.67
C ALA A 12 -18.54 -30.97 35.68
N LEU A 13 -17.98 -31.01 36.88
CA LEU A 13 -16.83 -31.82 37.27
C LEU A 13 -17.23 -33.27 37.35
N ILE A 14 -16.39 -34.19 36.84
CA ILE A 14 -16.38 -35.59 37.31
C ILE A 14 -14.93 -35.97 37.62
N LEU A 15 -14.66 -36.13 38.92
CA LEU A 15 -13.52 -36.86 39.49
C LEU A 15 -13.87 -38.35 39.48
N GLY A 16 -12.92 -39.20 39.11
CA GLY A 16 -12.97 -40.65 39.34
C GLY A 16 -11.61 -41.15 39.83
N LEU A 17 -11.55 -41.46 41.12
CA LEU A 17 -10.40 -42.04 41.84
C LEU A 17 -10.37 -43.55 41.73
N ALA A 18 -9.12 -44.09 41.64
CA ALA A 18 -8.52 -45.22 42.36
C ALA A 18 -9.04 -46.66 42.16
N ALA A 19 -8.10 -47.57 41.98
CA ALA A 19 -7.79 -48.55 43.04
C ALA A 19 -6.62 -49.47 42.67
N CYS A 20 -5.80 -49.69 43.68
CA CYS A 20 -4.69 -50.64 43.81
C CYS A 20 -5.12 -52.10 43.74
N GLY A 21 -4.19 -52.96 43.34
CA GLY A 21 -4.28 -54.41 43.58
C GLY A 21 -3.01 -55.10 43.08
N GLY A 22 -2.22 -55.57 44.03
CA GLY A 22 -0.92 -56.10 44.01
C GLY A 22 -0.86 -57.59 43.71
N GLY A 23 0.40 -58.04 43.53
CA GLY A 23 0.74 -59.44 43.81
C GLY A 23 1.55 -60.16 42.72
N ASN A 24 2.79 -60.27 42.98
CA ASN A 24 3.69 -61.44 43.04
C ASN A 24 4.42 -61.97 41.81
N ALA A 25 5.68 -61.97 42.00
CA ALA A 25 6.87 -62.75 41.56
C ALA A 25 6.74 -63.82 40.47
N GLY A 26 7.68 -63.73 39.53
CA GLY A 26 8.11 -64.78 38.64
C GLY A 26 9.31 -64.38 37.86
N THR A 27 10.49 -64.94 38.26
CA THR A 27 11.78 -64.81 37.58
C THR A 27 11.77 -65.44 36.20
N ALA A 28 12.36 -64.81 35.18
CA ALA A 28 13.29 -65.41 34.21
C ALA A 28 13.64 -64.45 33.08
N ASP A 29 14.94 -64.36 32.86
CA ASP A 29 15.72 -64.11 31.62
C ASP A 29 15.46 -62.89 30.77
N THR A 30 16.50 -62.07 30.73
CA THR A 30 16.84 -61.01 29.77
C THR A 30 17.05 -61.57 28.35
N PRO A 31 16.59 -60.83 27.32
CA PRO A 31 17.53 -60.29 26.38
C PRO A 31 17.41 -58.77 26.24
N ALA A 32 18.57 -58.15 26.07
CA ALA A 32 18.81 -56.72 25.84
C ALA A 32 17.91 -56.17 24.70
N ALA A 33 16.92 -55.36 25.04
CA ALA A 33 16.22 -54.53 24.08
C ALA A 33 17.00 -53.23 23.96
N ASN A 34 17.51 -53.01 22.78
CA ASN A 34 18.10 -51.73 22.30
C ASN A 34 17.05 -50.61 22.52
N SER A 35 17.27 -49.78 23.52
CA SER A 35 16.52 -48.53 23.67
C SER A 35 16.94 -47.59 22.56
N ILE A 36 16.16 -47.55 21.50
CA ILE A 36 16.19 -46.41 20.53
C ILE A 36 15.53 -45.25 21.25
N THR A 37 16.33 -44.37 21.82
CA THR A 37 15.89 -43.03 22.24
C THR A 37 15.40 -42.35 21.00
N PRO A 38 14.12 -41.87 20.93
CA PRO A 38 13.73 -41.00 19.83
C PRO A 38 14.63 -39.77 19.84
N ALA A 39 15.27 -39.49 18.73
CA ALA A 39 15.93 -38.21 18.55
C ALA A 39 14.91 -37.12 18.80
N ALA A 40 15.17 -36.23 19.73
CA ALA A 40 14.39 -35.02 19.89
C ALA A 40 14.47 -34.29 18.55
N GLU A 41 13.34 -34.17 17.85
CA GLU A 41 13.19 -33.23 16.76
C GLU A 41 13.50 -31.86 17.36
N THR A 42 14.65 -31.31 17.00
CA THR A 42 14.97 -29.92 17.28
C THR A 42 14.08 -29.12 16.37
N THR A 43 12.89 -28.74 16.84
CA THR A 43 12.11 -27.70 16.19
C THR A 43 12.98 -26.45 16.17
N ALA A 44 13.32 -25.98 14.98
CA ALA A 44 13.96 -24.68 14.80
C ALA A 44 13.12 -23.63 15.58
N PRO A 45 13.76 -22.64 16.22
CA PRO A 45 13.00 -21.57 16.88
C PRO A 45 12.06 -20.96 15.84
N GLN A 46 10.77 -21.06 16.11
CA GLN A 46 9.76 -20.36 15.29
C GLN A 46 9.97 -18.86 15.56
N ALA A 47 10.22 -18.08 14.52
CA ALA A 47 10.35 -16.65 14.66
C ALA A 47 9.08 -16.08 15.31
N GLU A 48 9.26 -15.08 16.18
CA GLU A 48 8.10 -14.43 16.82
C GLU A 48 7.32 -13.64 15.77
N PRO A 49 5.97 -13.65 15.81
CA PRO A 49 5.16 -12.88 14.89
C PRO A 49 5.47 -11.39 14.98
N VAL A 50 5.65 -10.75 13.84
CA VAL A 50 5.91 -9.30 13.73
C VAL A 50 4.83 -8.67 12.87
N GLU A 51 4.24 -7.56 13.34
CA GLU A 51 3.34 -6.72 12.55
C GLU A 51 4.13 -5.54 11.97
N VAL A 52 3.91 -5.25 10.68
CA VAL A 52 4.48 -4.10 9.96
C VAL A 52 3.34 -3.28 9.40
N VAL A 53 3.27 -2.01 9.80
CA VAL A 53 2.29 -1.05 9.30
C VAL A 53 2.87 -0.32 8.10
N VAL A 54 2.26 -0.52 6.94
CA VAL A 54 2.68 0.05 5.66
C VAL A 54 1.70 1.12 5.22
N PHE A 55 2.17 2.35 5.10
CA PHE A 55 1.43 3.44 4.46
C PHE A 55 1.88 3.55 3.01
N ALA A 56 0.97 3.43 2.07
CA ALA A 56 1.30 3.46 0.65
C ALA A 56 0.28 4.28 -0.15
N ALA A 57 0.77 4.94 -1.19
CA ALA A 57 -0.09 5.68 -2.11
C ALA A 57 -1.20 4.78 -2.67
N ALA A 58 -2.41 5.33 -2.82
CA ALA A 58 -3.60 4.60 -3.29
C ALA A 58 -3.39 3.88 -4.63
N SER A 59 -2.57 4.43 -5.53
CA SER A 59 -2.20 3.80 -6.81
C SER A 59 -1.45 2.47 -6.68
N LEU A 60 -0.93 2.14 -5.48
CA LEU A 60 -0.22 0.89 -5.20
C LEU A 60 -1.12 -0.20 -4.59
N GLU A 61 -2.39 0.10 -4.27
CA GLU A 61 -3.25 -0.79 -3.49
C GLU A 61 -3.36 -2.20 -4.11
N ALA A 62 -3.74 -2.28 -5.39
CA ALA A 62 -3.89 -3.57 -6.07
C ALA A 62 -2.57 -4.35 -6.12
N THR A 63 -1.48 -3.66 -6.49
CA THR A 63 -0.15 -4.23 -6.66
C THR A 63 0.43 -4.73 -5.34
N LEU A 64 0.42 -3.92 -4.29
CA LEU A 64 0.97 -4.30 -2.98
C LEU A 64 0.11 -5.36 -2.28
N THR A 65 -1.19 -5.40 -2.53
CA THR A 65 -2.06 -6.47 -2.03
C THR A 65 -1.66 -7.83 -2.62
N GLU A 66 -1.41 -7.89 -3.93
CA GLU A 66 -0.93 -9.10 -4.60
C GLU A 66 0.46 -9.50 -4.11
N ILE A 67 1.40 -8.54 -4.01
CA ILE A 67 2.76 -8.80 -3.52
C ILE A 67 2.76 -9.27 -2.07
N ALA A 68 1.86 -8.76 -1.22
CA ALA A 68 1.74 -9.22 0.17
C ALA A 68 1.37 -10.70 0.27
N ASP A 69 0.54 -11.21 -0.63
CA ASP A 69 0.22 -12.65 -0.67
C ASP A 69 1.45 -13.50 -1.08
N LEU A 70 2.29 -13.00 -1.98
CA LEU A 70 3.57 -13.64 -2.32
C LEU A 70 4.56 -13.58 -1.14
N TYR A 71 4.63 -12.44 -0.45
CA TYR A 71 5.55 -12.25 0.68
C TYR A 71 5.24 -13.16 1.87
N LYS A 72 3.98 -13.54 2.10
CA LYS A 72 3.59 -14.53 3.13
C LYS A 72 4.27 -15.89 2.96
N GLU A 73 4.60 -16.27 1.72
CA GLU A 73 5.32 -17.53 1.45
C GLU A 73 6.80 -17.42 1.84
N VAL A 74 7.35 -16.19 1.83
CA VAL A 74 8.76 -15.90 2.14
C VAL A 74 8.96 -15.62 3.63
N ALA A 75 8.05 -14.88 4.25
CA ALA A 75 8.12 -14.44 5.64
C ALA A 75 6.76 -14.65 6.36
N PRO A 76 6.39 -15.92 6.64
CA PRO A 76 5.07 -16.25 7.22
C PRO A 76 4.86 -15.70 8.64
N GLU A 77 5.93 -15.29 9.34
CA GLU A 77 5.87 -14.65 10.65
C GLU A 77 5.54 -13.16 10.57
N VAL A 78 5.66 -12.53 9.39
CA VAL A 78 5.38 -11.10 9.20
C VAL A 78 3.94 -10.91 8.76
N THR A 79 3.23 -10.02 9.47
CA THR A 79 1.88 -9.56 9.09
C THR A 79 1.98 -8.14 8.58
N LEU A 80 1.64 -7.91 7.32
CA LEU A 80 1.57 -6.58 6.72
C LEU A 80 0.18 -6.00 6.91
N THR A 81 0.10 -4.80 7.52
CA THR A 81 -1.13 -4.03 7.68
C THR A 81 -1.02 -2.75 6.84
N PHE A 82 -1.85 -2.63 5.81
CA PHE A 82 -1.79 -1.51 4.88
C PHE A 82 -2.79 -0.40 5.19
N SER A 83 -2.36 0.84 4.92
CA SER A 83 -3.23 2.00 4.77
C SER A 83 -2.98 2.61 3.40
N PHE A 84 -3.99 2.63 2.54
CA PHE A 84 -3.93 3.16 1.19
C PHE A 84 -4.76 4.44 1.08
N GLU A 85 -4.05 5.57 0.92
CA GLU A 85 -4.65 6.90 0.79
C GLU A 85 -3.80 7.79 -0.13
N SER A 86 -4.16 9.07 -0.29
CA SER A 86 -3.24 10.01 -0.91
C SER A 86 -1.97 10.14 -0.08
N SER A 87 -0.83 10.30 -0.74
CA SER A 87 0.45 10.43 -0.03
C SER A 87 0.48 11.66 0.89
N GLY A 88 -0.26 12.72 0.57
CA GLY A 88 -0.40 13.89 1.41
C GLY A 88 -1.22 13.62 2.68
N THR A 89 -2.30 12.87 2.56
CA THR A 89 -3.10 12.40 3.72
C THR A 89 -2.24 11.53 4.65
N LEU A 90 -1.52 10.54 4.09
CA LEU A 90 -0.65 9.65 4.86
C LEU A 90 0.49 10.42 5.56
N ARG A 91 1.15 11.36 4.85
CA ARG A 91 2.13 12.26 5.42
C ARG A 91 1.56 13.03 6.63
N THR A 92 0.34 13.55 6.52
CA THR A 92 -0.32 14.27 7.60
C THR A 92 -0.60 13.35 8.79
N GLN A 93 -1.09 12.14 8.56
CA GLN A 93 -1.31 11.14 9.61
C GLN A 93 0.00 10.78 10.34
N ILE A 94 1.12 10.62 9.61
CA ILE A 94 2.44 10.37 10.20
C ILE A 94 2.87 11.55 11.10
N LYS A 95 2.72 12.79 10.62
CA LYS A 95 3.03 14.00 11.42
C LYS A 95 2.14 14.14 12.65
N GLU A 96 0.91 13.62 12.61
CA GLU A 96 -0.02 13.57 13.73
C GLU A 96 0.23 12.41 14.69
N GLY A 97 1.22 11.55 14.40
CA GLY A 97 1.67 10.48 15.29
C GLY A 97 1.04 9.12 14.98
N ALA A 98 0.48 8.91 13.81
CA ALA A 98 0.08 7.58 13.37
C ALA A 98 1.29 6.66 13.28
N VAL A 99 1.11 5.40 13.68
CA VAL A 99 2.15 4.36 13.54
C VAL A 99 2.29 4.02 12.05
N CYS A 100 3.52 4.10 11.57
CA CYS A 100 3.89 3.74 10.21
C CYS A 100 5.33 3.22 10.21
N ASP A 101 5.55 2.00 9.76
CA ASP A 101 6.87 1.36 9.74
C ASP A 101 7.53 1.47 8.37
N LEU A 102 6.72 1.49 7.30
CA LEU A 102 7.18 1.70 5.92
C LEU A 102 6.25 2.69 5.23
N PHE A 103 6.81 3.75 4.63
CA PHE A 103 6.07 4.69 3.82
C PHE A 103 6.49 4.64 2.36
N ILE A 104 5.51 4.51 1.45
CA ILE A 104 5.71 4.50 -0.01
C ILE A 104 4.84 5.59 -0.61
N SER A 105 5.46 6.68 -1.05
CA SER A 105 4.79 7.88 -1.55
C SER A 105 4.76 7.90 -3.08
N ALA A 106 3.69 8.42 -3.67
CA ALA A 106 3.62 8.68 -5.11
C ALA A 106 4.27 10.02 -5.54
N GLY A 107 4.98 10.67 -4.63
CA GLY A 107 5.69 11.92 -4.91
C GLY A 107 6.81 12.19 -3.91
N GLN A 108 7.87 12.80 -4.41
CA GLN A 108 9.07 13.11 -3.62
C GLN A 108 8.79 14.13 -2.51
N SER A 109 7.92 15.12 -2.76
CA SER A 109 7.67 16.21 -1.80
C SER A 109 7.08 15.73 -0.50
N GLN A 110 6.16 14.75 -0.52
CA GLN A 110 5.54 14.19 0.68
C GLN A 110 6.54 13.41 1.53
N MET A 111 7.49 12.72 0.91
CA MET A 111 8.60 12.07 1.61
C MET A 111 9.58 13.10 2.19
N ASN A 112 9.93 14.14 1.41
CA ASN A 112 10.82 15.21 1.84
C ASN A 112 10.27 15.93 3.08
N ASP A 113 8.96 16.14 3.16
CA ASP A 113 8.28 16.76 4.31
C ASP A 113 8.43 15.98 5.62
N LEU A 114 8.82 14.70 5.54
CA LEU A 114 9.01 13.80 6.68
C LEU A 114 10.48 13.56 7.02
N GLU A 115 11.40 13.90 6.10
CA GLU A 115 12.81 13.57 6.21
C GLU A 115 13.64 14.73 6.77
N ALA A 116 14.53 14.44 7.71
CA ALA A 116 15.41 15.42 8.32
C ALA A 116 16.29 16.12 7.27
N GLY A 117 16.30 17.47 7.31
CA GLY A 117 17.09 18.28 6.41
C GLY A 117 16.50 18.47 5.00
N GLN A 118 15.34 17.86 4.71
CA GLN A 118 14.61 18.03 3.45
C GLN A 118 13.38 18.94 3.62
N ASN A 119 13.02 19.29 4.85
CA ASN A 119 11.86 20.13 5.22
C ASN A 119 12.28 21.32 6.09
N GLU A 120 11.39 22.34 6.20
CA GLU A 120 11.65 23.57 6.96
C GLU A 120 11.16 23.50 8.42
N ASP A 121 10.25 22.57 8.73
CA ASP A 121 9.62 22.44 10.07
C ASP A 121 10.40 21.51 11.02
N GLY A 122 11.50 20.92 10.54
CA GLY A 122 12.39 20.06 11.33
C GLY A 122 11.84 18.67 11.59
N ALA A 123 10.90 18.21 10.75
CA ALA A 123 10.39 16.84 10.80
C ALA A 123 11.51 15.82 10.55
N ASP A 124 11.52 14.74 11.34
CA ASP A 124 12.53 13.68 11.30
C ASP A 124 11.89 12.31 11.59
N PHE A 125 11.09 11.83 10.63
CA PHE A 125 10.34 10.57 10.73
C PHE A 125 10.96 9.42 9.90
N VAL A 126 11.97 9.71 9.07
CA VAL A 126 12.52 8.77 8.09
C VAL A 126 13.92 8.32 8.50
N TYR A 127 14.22 7.03 8.38
CA TYR A 127 15.60 6.56 8.34
C TYR A 127 16.17 6.84 6.95
N SER A 128 16.89 7.96 6.79
CA SER A 128 17.35 8.46 5.48
C SER A 128 18.24 7.48 4.70
N ASP A 129 18.94 6.59 5.39
CA ASP A 129 19.78 5.54 4.81
C ASP A 129 18.98 4.38 4.20
N THR A 130 17.68 4.30 4.49
CA THR A 130 16.76 3.31 3.92
C THR A 130 15.98 3.84 2.74
N ARG A 131 15.99 5.17 2.52
CA ARG A 131 15.23 5.81 1.43
C ARG A 131 15.78 5.42 0.07
N ILE A 132 14.88 4.95 -0.78
CA ILE A 132 15.16 4.63 -2.18
C ILE A 132 14.17 5.32 -3.10
N ASP A 133 14.58 5.59 -4.34
CA ASP A 133 13.67 5.81 -5.45
C ASP A 133 13.21 4.43 -5.92
N PHE A 134 11.97 4.08 -5.58
CA PHE A 134 11.49 2.70 -5.67
C PHE A 134 10.99 2.36 -7.07
N VAL A 135 10.01 3.12 -7.57
CA VAL A 135 9.45 2.92 -8.90
C VAL A 135 9.18 4.25 -9.61
N GLU A 136 9.18 4.21 -10.95
CA GLU A 136 8.69 5.29 -11.79
C GLU A 136 7.31 4.95 -12.36
N ASN A 137 6.44 5.96 -12.48
CA ASN A 137 5.14 5.88 -13.13
C ASN A 137 5.02 6.89 -14.26
N LYS A 138 3.90 6.89 -14.98
CA LYS A 138 3.58 7.85 -16.04
C LYS A 138 2.23 8.51 -15.75
N VAL A 139 2.10 9.78 -16.09
CA VAL A 139 0.81 10.49 -16.02
C VAL A 139 0.11 10.37 -17.36
N VAL A 140 -1.16 10.05 -17.33
CA VAL A 140 -1.99 9.87 -18.53
C VAL A 140 -3.32 10.62 -18.41
N LEU A 141 -3.90 10.94 -19.56
CA LEU A 141 -5.26 11.42 -19.70
C LEU A 141 -6.16 10.22 -20.00
N ALA A 142 -7.05 9.91 -19.08
CA ALA A 142 -8.01 8.82 -19.20
C ALA A 142 -9.43 9.34 -19.41
N VAL A 143 -10.19 8.60 -20.19
CA VAL A 143 -11.59 8.88 -20.53
C VAL A 143 -12.46 7.65 -20.27
N PRO A 144 -13.80 7.80 -20.12
CA PRO A 144 -14.71 6.68 -20.15
C PRO A 144 -14.60 5.87 -21.45
N ASP A 145 -14.95 4.59 -21.43
CA ASP A 145 -14.76 3.66 -22.56
C ASP A 145 -15.37 4.18 -23.88
N ASP A 146 -16.53 4.84 -23.82
CA ASP A 146 -17.22 5.36 -25.01
C ASP A 146 -16.80 6.79 -25.38
N ASN A 147 -15.95 7.44 -24.57
CA ASN A 147 -15.41 8.79 -24.77
C ASN A 147 -16.43 9.77 -25.38
N PRO A 148 -17.58 10.02 -24.73
CA PRO A 148 -18.66 10.79 -25.32
C PRO A 148 -18.30 12.25 -25.62
N ALA A 149 -17.33 12.82 -24.90
CA ALA A 149 -16.80 14.15 -25.12
C ALA A 149 -15.84 14.26 -26.32
N GLY A 150 -15.31 13.13 -26.80
CA GLY A 150 -14.36 13.09 -27.91
C GLY A 150 -13.02 13.76 -27.58
N ILE A 151 -12.58 13.63 -26.32
CA ILE A 151 -11.28 14.12 -25.85
C ILE A 151 -10.21 13.13 -26.32
N GLU A 152 -9.17 13.62 -27.01
CA GLU A 152 -8.11 12.79 -27.60
C GLU A 152 -6.72 13.17 -27.07
N THR A 153 -6.53 14.41 -26.60
CA THR A 153 -5.25 14.90 -26.11
C THR A 153 -5.43 15.84 -24.93
N PHE A 154 -4.37 16.07 -24.15
CA PHE A 154 -4.35 17.10 -23.10
C PHE A 154 -4.72 18.49 -23.63
N SER A 155 -4.39 18.82 -24.88
CA SER A 155 -4.74 20.12 -25.49
C SER A 155 -6.26 20.29 -25.67
N ASP A 156 -7.04 19.22 -25.75
CA ASP A 156 -8.49 19.28 -25.83
C ASP A 156 -9.12 19.86 -24.55
N LEU A 157 -8.40 19.83 -23.42
CA LEU A 157 -8.85 20.42 -22.15
C LEU A 157 -9.06 21.95 -22.22
N ALA A 158 -8.43 22.62 -23.21
CA ALA A 158 -8.62 24.03 -23.47
C ALA A 158 -9.80 24.33 -24.44
N THR A 159 -10.54 23.33 -24.87
CA THR A 159 -11.58 23.46 -25.89
C THR A 159 -13.00 23.31 -25.32
N ASP A 160 -14.00 23.53 -26.19
CA ASP A 160 -15.42 23.30 -25.83
C ASP A 160 -15.80 21.82 -25.72
N LYS A 161 -14.88 20.88 -26.03
CA LYS A 161 -15.08 19.45 -25.77
C LYS A 161 -15.19 19.16 -24.28
N LEU A 162 -14.43 19.88 -23.44
CA LEU A 162 -14.40 19.67 -22.01
C LEU A 162 -15.62 20.30 -21.33
N SER A 163 -16.42 19.47 -20.65
CA SER A 163 -17.45 19.89 -19.71
C SER A 163 -16.97 19.72 -18.27
N LEU A 164 -16.32 18.60 -17.92
CA LEU A 164 -15.82 18.35 -16.57
C LEU A 164 -14.58 17.46 -16.56
N LEU A 165 -13.49 17.98 -16.00
CA LEU A 165 -12.24 17.28 -15.70
C LEU A 165 -12.20 16.90 -14.22
N CYS A 166 -11.73 15.69 -13.90
CA CYS A 166 -11.36 15.30 -12.53
C CYS A 166 -9.84 15.22 -12.38
N ILE A 167 -9.30 15.86 -11.32
CA ILE A 167 -7.89 15.76 -10.93
C ILE A 167 -7.80 15.54 -9.42
N GLY A 168 -6.64 15.11 -8.93
CA GLY A 168 -6.34 15.06 -7.50
C GLY A 168 -6.31 16.47 -6.90
N ASN A 169 -6.69 16.59 -5.62
CA ASN A 169 -6.51 17.82 -4.86
C ASN A 169 -5.04 18.03 -4.45
N ASP A 170 -4.74 19.07 -3.67
CA ASP A 170 -3.38 19.46 -3.27
C ASP A 170 -2.62 18.39 -2.44
N ASP A 171 -3.34 17.46 -1.80
CA ASP A 171 -2.76 16.35 -1.04
C ASP A 171 -2.45 15.11 -1.90
N VAL A 172 -2.87 15.13 -3.16
CA VAL A 172 -2.71 14.01 -4.10
C VAL A 172 -1.56 14.30 -5.06
N PRO A 173 -0.46 13.52 -5.05
CA PRO A 173 0.69 13.81 -5.92
C PRO A 173 0.34 13.95 -7.41
N VAL A 174 -0.58 13.11 -7.95
CA VAL A 174 -1.01 13.27 -9.35
C VAL A 174 -1.72 14.60 -9.61
N GLY A 175 -2.31 15.24 -8.59
CA GLY A 175 -2.85 16.58 -8.69
C GLY A 175 -1.77 17.61 -9.01
N SER A 176 -0.62 17.55 -8.32
CA SER A 176 0.54 18.41 -8.61
C SER A 176 1.05 18.23 -10.03
N TYR A 177 1.22 16.98 -10.49
CA TYR A 177 1.61 16.70 -11.89
C TYR A 177 0.55 17.18 -12.89
N SER A 178 -0.73 17.09 -12.54
CA SER A 178 -1.82 17.63 -13.38
C SER A 178 -1.69 19.13 -13.56
N LEU A 179 -1.40 19.87 -12.49
CA LEU A 179 -1.19 21.33 -12.56
C LEU A 179 0.06 21.69 -13.39
N GLU A 180 1.16 20.93 -13.28
CA GLU A 180 2.35 21.11 -14.14
C GLU A 180 2.00 20.96 -15.63
N ILE A 181 1.22 19.93 -15.98
CA ILE A 181 0.77 19.68 -17.35
C ILE A 181 -0.10 20.82 -17.85
N LEU A 182 -1.09 21.26 -17.07
CA LEU A 182 -1.99 22.36 -17.44
C LEU A 182 -1.22 23.67 -17.64
N ASP A 183 -0.29 24.00 -16.72
CA ASP A 183 0.56 25.20 -16.81
C ASP A 183 1.44 25.17 -18.06
N THR A 184 2.10 24.04 -18.33
CA THR A 184 2.94 23.85 -19.52
C THR A 184 2.16 24.04 -20.82
N LEU A 185 0.89 23.63 -20.85
CA LEU A 185 0.01 23.80 -22.00
C LEU A 185 -0.66 25.18 -22.05
N GLY A 186 -0.43 26.04 -21.05
CA GLY A 186 -1.05 27.36 -20.94
C GLY A 186 -2.55 27.29 -20.63
N ILE A 187 -3.00 26.23 -19.98
CA ILE A 187 -4.39 26.03 -19.56
C ILE A 187 -4.54 26.59 -18.15
N ASP A 188 -5.30 27.66 -17.99
CA ASP A 188 -5.53 28.31 -16.70
C ASP A 188 -6.52 27.53 -15.85
N ILE A 189 -6.01 26.88 -14.80
CA ILE A 189 -6.84 26.11 -13.85
C ILE A 189 -7.89 26.99 -13.15
N ALA A 190 -7.54 28.24 -12.82
CA ALA A 190 -8.48 29.15 -12.18
C ALA A 190 -9.64 29.51 -13.11
N GLN A 191 -9.41 29.56 -14.42
CA GLN A 191 -10.48 29.75 -15.42
C GLN A 191 -11.36 28.49 -15.48
N LEU A 192 -10.77 27.28 -15.49
CA LEU A 192 -11.55 26.03 -15.46
C LEU A 192 -12.42 25.93 -14.20
N GLU A 193 -11.88 26.33 -13.04
CA GLU A 193 -12.65 26.40 -11.77
C GLU A 193 -13.81 27.37 -11.86
N SER A 194 -13.55 28.59 -12.36
CA SER A 194 -14.56 29.63 -12.52
C SER A 194 -15.69 29.21 -13.47
N ASP A 195 -15.35 28.43 -14.50
CA ASP A 195 -16.30 27.88 -15.47
C ASP A 195 -17.02 26.62 -14.98
N GLY A 196 -16.64 26.08 -13.79
CA GLY A 196 -17.18 24.86 -13.23
C GLY A 196 -16.78 23.61 -14.00
N LYS A 197 -15.65 23.65 -14.68
CA LYS A 197 -15.12 22.58 -15.56
C LYS A 197 -14.12 21.66 -14.87
N VAL A 198 -13.87 21.81 -13.58
CA VAL A 198 -12.96 20.94 -12.80
C VAL A 198 -13.60 20.50 -11.50
N THR A 199 -13.32 19.26 -11.11
CA THR A 199 -13.62 18.70 -9.79
C THR A 199 -12.35 18.06 -9.21
N TYR A 200 -12.29 17.97 -7.89
CA TYR A 200 -11.14 17.48 -7.16
C TYR A 200 -11.47 16.21 -6.40
N ALA A 201 -10.58 15.23 -6.49
CA ALA A 201 -10.67 13.98 -5.74
C ALA A 201 -9.65 13.94 -4.59
N SER A 202 -9.94 13.17 -3.55
CA SER A 202 -9.11 13.04 -2.35
C SER A 202 -7.94 12.05 -2.54
N ASN A 203 -8.00 11.22 -3.57
CA ASN A 203 -6.94 10.30 -4.00
C ASN A 203 -7.12 9.93 -5.48
N VAL A 204 -6.10 9.27 -6.08
CA VAL A 204 -6.13 8.92 -7.50
C VAL A 204 -7.17 7.85 -7.83
N THR A 205 -7.44 6.93 -6.91
CA THR A 205 -8.49 5.90 -7.04
C THR A 205 -9.86 6.53 -7.24
N GLU A 206 -10.15 7.61 -6.52
CA GLU A 206 -11.40 8.36 -6.68
C GLU A 206 -11.48 9.03 -8.06
N VAL A 207 -10.37 9.59 -8.57
CA VAL A 207 -10.33 10.11 -9.96
C VAL A 207 -10.66 9.01 -10.96
N ALA A 208 -9.99 7.84 -10.85
CA ALA A 208 -10.22 6.71 -11.75
C ALA A 208 -11.67 6.22 -11.73
N ASN A 209 -12.28 6.13 -10.55
CA ASN A 209 -13.67 5.74 -10.39
C ASN A 209 -14.63 6.74 -11.05
N GLN A 210 -14.44 8.05 -10.88
CA GLN A 210 -15.27 9.07 -11.52
C GLN A 210 -15.20 8.98 -13.04
N VAL A 211 -14.02 8.71 -13.61
CA VAL A 211 -13.86 8.46 -15.05
C VAL A 211 -14.59 7.18 -15.46
N LYS A 212 -14.39 6.07 -14.74
CA LYS A 212 -15.00 4.77 -15.06
C LYS A 212 -16.52 4.83 -15.05
N GLU A 213 -17.08 5.56 -14.11
CA GLU A 213 -18.54 5.75 -13.97
C GLU A 213 -19.13 6.75 -14.97
N GLY A 214 -18.29 7.43 -15.77
CA GLY A 214 -18.73 8.49 -16.68
C GLY A 214 -19.29 9.71 -15.96
N ALA A 215 -18.89 9.93 -14.69
CA ALA A 215 -19.29 11.10 -13.92
C ALA A 215 -18.58 12.38 -14.39
N VAL A 216 -17.45 12.22 -15.08
CA VAL A 216 -16.61 13.26 -15.67
C VAL A 216 -16.26 12.89 -17.11
N ASP A 217 -15.87 13.88 -17.93
CA ASP A 217 -15.46 13.63 -19.32
C ASP A 217 -14.08 12.97 -19.39
N CYS A 218 -13.19 13.30 -18.46
CA CYS A 218 -11.84 12.76 -18.38
C CYS A 218 -11.23 12.96 -16.99
N GLY A 219 -10.12 12.27 -16.74
CA GLY A 219 -9.30 12.42 -15.54
C GLY A 219 -7.82 12.36 -15.86
N ILE A 220 -7.01 13.08 -15.10
CA ILE A 220 -5.56 12.95 -15.13
C ILE A 220 -5.14 12.02 -13.99
N ILE A 221 -4.59 10.87 -14.35
CA ILE A 221 -4.24 9.77 -13.44
C ILE A 221 -2.88 9.17 -13.81
N TYR A 222 -2.46 8.15 -13.10
CA TYR A 222 -1.28 7.37 -13.50
C TYR A 222 -1.65 6.26 -14.48
N ALA A 223 -0.69 5.85 -15.30
CA ALA A 223 -0.86 4.75 -16.26
C ALA A 223 -1.24 3.42 -15.56
N THR A 224 -0.71 3.20 -14.38
CA THR A 224 -1.02 2.01 -13.55
C THR A 224 -2.46 2.00 -13.06
N ASP A 225 -3.02 3.17 -12.71
CA ASP A 225 -4.44 3.27 -12.35
C ASP A 225 -5.33 3.05 -13.58
N ALA A 226 -4.96 3.61 -14.73
CA ALA A 226 -5.68 3.37 -15.97
C ALA A 226 -5.71 1.89 -16.32
N TYR A 227 -4.60 1.17 -16.14
CA TYR A 227 -4.52 -0.28 -16.32
C TYR A 227 -5.41 -1.02 -15.32
N THR A 228 -5.28 -0.73 -14.03
CA THR A 228 -6.03 -1.41 -12.95
C THR A 228 -7.54 -1.23 -13.08
N TYR A 229 -7.97 -0.04 -13.47
CA TYR A 229 -9.40 0.29 -13.65
C TYR A 229 -9.91 0.02 -15.07
N GLU A 230 -9.07 -0.50 -15.97
CA GLU A 230 -9.41 -0.79 -17.37
C GLU A 230 -9.98 0.44 -18.09
N LEU A 231 -9.33 1.61 -17.92
CA LEU A 231 -9.74 2.86 -18.52
C LEU A 231 -9.09 3.08 -19.88
N THR A 232 -9.79 3.79 -20.75
CA THR A 232 -9.25 4.19 -22.06
C THR A 232 -8.28 5.37 -21.87
N VAL A 233 -6.98 5.14 -22.14
CA VAL A 233 -5.96 6.18 -22.19
C VAL A 233 -5.96 6.80 -23.58
N VAL A 234 -6.08 8.13 -23.65
CA VAL A 234 -6.09 8.89 -24.91
C VAL A 234 -4.83 9.70 -25.12
N ASP A 235 -4.08 10.05 -24.04
CA ASP A 235 -2.83 10.77 -24.14
C ASP A 235 -1.92 10.45 -22.94
N GLN A 236 -0.61 10.63 -23.10
CA GLN A 236 0.39 10.44 -22.04
C GLN A 236 1.28 11.66 -21.95
N ALA A 237 1.53 12.13 -20.72
CA ALA A 237 2.42 13.25 -20.49
C ALA A 237 3.85 12.93 -20.94
N THR A 238 4.48 13.89 -21.60
CA THR A 238 5.88 13.82 -22.01
C THR A 238 6.78 14.47 -20.95
N ALA A 239 8.09 14.22 -21.02
CA ALA A 239 9.06 14.72 -20.03
C ALA A 239 9.16 16.26 -19.97
N ASP A 240 8.62 16.97 -20.94
CA ASP A 240 8.53 18.43 -20.99
C ASP A 240 7.18 18.97 -20.47
N MET A 241 6.21 18.09 -20.19
CA MET A 241 4.91 18.49 -19.65
C MET A 241 4.88 18.48 -18.12
N CYS A 242 5.54 17.53 -17.49
CA CYS A 242 5.64 17.46 -16.03
C CYS A 242 6.93 16.79 -15.59
N SER A 243 7.26 16.95 -14.32
CA SER A 243 8.42 16.29 -13.69
C SER A 243 8.26 14.76 -13.70
N GLN A 244 9.40 14.06 -13.57
CA GLN A 244 9.43 12.61 -13.53
C GLN A 244 8.68 12.10 -12.29
N VAL A 245 7.80 11.11 -12.48
CA VAL A 245 6.95 10.57 -11.42
C VAL A 245 7.69 9.46 -10.69
N ILE A 246 8.45 9.82 -9.67
CA ILE A 246 9.22 8.91 -8.83
C ILE A 246 8.45 8.66 -7.52
N TYR A 247 8.33 7.40 -7.18
CA TYR A 247 7.79 6.93 -5.90
C TYR A 247 8.94 6.62 -4.95
N PRO A 248 9.24 7.47 -3.97
CA PRO A 248 10.18 7.14 -2.92
C PRO A 248 9.56 6.18 -1.92
N ALA A 249 10.37 5.27 -1.38
CA ALA A 249 10.02 4.41 -0.27
C ALA A 249 11.10 4.50 0.82
N ALA A 250 10.68 4.42 2.08
CA ALA A 250 11.60 4.47 3.21
C ALA A 250 11.02 3.81 4.46
N VAL A 251 11.90 3.22 5.28
CA VAL A 251 11.56 2.77 6.63
C VAL A 251 11.41 4.00 7.54
N MET A 252 10.37 3.97 8.38
CA MET A 252 10.00 5.06 9.24
C MET A 252 10.50 4.84 10.67
N LYS A 253 10.83 5.94 11.36
CA LYS A 253 11.14 5.96 12.80
C LYS A 253 9.85 5.78 13.60
N SER A 254 9.40 4.53 13.64
CA SER A 254 8.11 4.14 14.23
C SER A 254 8.23 3.83 15.71
N SER A 255 7.11 3.82 16.44
CA SER A 255 7.00 3.33 17.80
C SER A 255 6.84 1.80 17.88
N SER A 256 6.78 1.09 16.77
CA SER A 256 6.59 -0.37 16.73
C SER A 256 7.82 -1.15 17.23
N GLY A 257 9.02 -0.54 17.16
CA GLY A 257 10.28 -1.06 17.67
C GLY A 257 11.15 -1.79 16.65
N GLU A 258 12.37 -2.14 17.05
CA GLU A 258 13.43 -2.65 16.19
C GLU A 258 13.03 -3.87 15.33
N ALA A 259 12.16 -4.75 15.84
CA ALA A 259 11.72 -5.93 15.09
C ALA A 259 10.83 -5.55 13.89
N ALA A 260 9.92 -4.57 14.08
CA ALA A 260 9.07 -4.07 13.01
C ALA A 260 9.88 -3.25 11.99
N GLU A 261 10.84 -2.43 12.44
CA GLU A 261 11.75 -1.68 11.58
C GLU A 261 12.59 -2.63 10.69
N ALA A 262 13.14 -3.70 11.27
CA ALA A 262 13.90 -4.70 10.53
C ALA A 262 13.02 -5.48 9.53
N ALA A 263 11.78 -5.81 9.90
CA ALA A 263 10.84 -6.47 9.01
C ALA A 263 10.35 -5.54 7.89
N ALA A 264 10.15 -4.24 8.18
CA ALA A 264 9.84 -3.22 7.19
C ALA A 264 10.96 -3.07 6.15
N GLN A 265 12.24 -3.06 6.61
CA GLN A 265 13.38 -3.07 5.70
C GLN A 265 13.41 -4.32 4.84
N ALA A 266 13.20 -5.50 5.44
CA ALA A 266 13.20 -6.76 4.69
C ALA A 266 12.06 -6.80 3.63
N PHE A 267 10.90 -6.23 3.94
CA PHE A 267 9.82 -6.11 2.96
C PHE A 267 10.16 -5.10 1.85
N LEU A 268 10.79 -3.96 2.19
CA LEU A 268 11.25 -2.99 1.21
C LEU A 268 12.31 -3.62 0.27
N ASP A 269 13.26 -4.38 0.84
CA ASP A 269 14.26 -5.10 0.05
C ASP A 269 13.59 -6.13 -0.89
N TYR A 270 12.60 -6.87 -0.40
CA TYR A 270 11.82 -7.81 -1.21
C TYR A 270 11.12 -7.11 -2.38
N LEU A 271 10.49 -5.97 -2.14
CA LEU A 271 9.74 -5.22 -3.17
C LEU A 271 10.61 -4.84 -4.38
N HIS A 272 11.90 -4.53 -4.20
CA HIS A 272 12.75 -4.05 -5.30
C HIS A 272 13.85 -5.03 -5.74
N THR A 273 13.95 -6.22 -5.11
CA THR A 273 14.96 -7.22 -5.49
C THR A 273 14.40 -8.59 -5.85
N ASP A 274 13.18 -8.93 -5.41
CA ASP A 274 12.58 -10.23 -5.72
C ASP A 274 11.92 -10.20 -7.10
N GLU A 275 12.25 -11.21 -7.93
CA GLU A 275 11.76 -11.29 -9.31
C GLU A 275 10.22 -11.37 -9.40
N SER A 276 9.56 -11.98 -8.40
CA SER A 276 8.10 -12.10 -8.39
C SER A 276 7.45 -10.76 -8.05
N ALA A 277 7.98 -10.02 -7.08
CA ALA A 277 7.49 -8.68 -6.72
C ALA A 277 7.70 -7.70 -7.88
N ILE A 278 8.88 -7.71 -8.50
CA ILE A 278 9.20 -6.89 -9.68
C ILE A 278 8.24 -7.21 -10.83
N ALA A 279 7.99 -8.50 -11.10
CA ALA A 279 7.08 -8.89 -12.19
C ALA A 279 5.65 -8.38 -11.99
N VAL A 280 5.14 -8.34 -10.74
CA VAL A 280 3.83 -7.75 -10.43
C VAL A 280 3.83 -6.24 -10.67
N LEU A 281 4.86 -5.52 -10.20
CA LEU A 281 5.01 -4.07 -10.41
C LEU A 281 5.08 -3.71 -11.90
N GLU A 282 5.94 -4.38 -12.67
CA GLU A 282 6.10 -4.15 -14.10
C GLU A 282 4.87 -4.57 -14.90
N GLY A 283 4.16 -5.61 -14.43
CA GLY A 283 2.94 -6.13 -15.06
C GLY A 283 1.81 -5.10 -15.15
N VAL A 284 1.75 -4.15 -14.22
CA VAL A 284 0.77 -3.05 -14.24
C VAL A 284 1.32 -1.75 -14.83
N GLY A 285 2.60 -1.70 -15.20
CA GLY A 285 3.22 -0.58 -15.90
C GLY A 285 4.16 0.31 -15.08
N PHE A 286 4.52 -0.07 -13.84
CA PHE A 286 5.63 0.58 -13.14
C PHE A 286 6.97 0.23 -13.78
N THR A 287 7.94 1.11 -13.63
CA THR A 287 9.35 0.81 -13.88
C THR A 287 10.06 0.75 -12.53
N VAL A 288 10.61 -0.40 -12.14
CA VAL A 288 11.42 -0.55 -10.93
C VAL A 288 12.78 0.10 -11.15
N LEU A 289 13.31 0.88 -10.17
CA LEU A 289 14.51 1.73 -10.29
C LEU A 289 15.71 1.12 -9.56
#